data_450f71b123b4ed85ee922176388aff91
#
_entry.id   450f71b123b4ed85ee922176388aff91
#
_cell.length_a   1.000
_cell.length_b   1.000
_cell.length_c   1.000
_cell.angle_alpha   90.00
_cell.angle_beta   90.00
_cell.angle_gamma   90.00
#
_symmetry.space_group_name_H-M   'P 1'
#
loop_
_entity.id
_entity.type
_entity.pdbx_description
1 polymer ?
#
loop_
_entity_poly.entity_id
_entity_poly.type
_entity_poly.pdbx_seq_one_letter_code
_entity_poly.pdbx_strand_id
1 'polypeptide(L)'
;KFDITETGETHTIDGVEIEFQMAPGTEAPAEMHFYFPRFRALCMAENATHNLHNLLTLRGALVRDPRAWSGYLTEAIDTFADRTDVVFASHHWPTWGREKIVEFLSQQRDMYSYLHDQTLRLLNQGYTGVEIAEMFQLPPALQRAWHTHGYYGSVSHNVKAIYQRYMGWFDGNPGWLWPHPPEALAPRYVDALGGIDRVLELAREAFDAGDFRWAATLLDHAVFADSEHAAARGLYADTLEQLAYGAECATWRNFFLTGAAELRDGNPGSSGQVPAPTFFAQLTPDQIFDVLAISINGPRAWDLDLAIDFTFTEPDVNYRLTLRNGVLIHRKLPADPATANATVTVGDKVRLVAAALGDISSPGFEVFGDRTVLQTFLSVLDRPDSAFNIVTP
;
A
#
# COMPACT_ATOMS: atom_id res chain seq x y z
N LYS A 1 -14.61 22.36 -7.91
CA LYS A 1 -14.27 21.35 -6.91
C LYS A 1 -15.37 21.35 -5.86
N PHE A 2 -15.89 20.18 -5.52
CA PHE A 2 -16.81 19.97 -4.41
C PHE A 2 -16.05 19.19 -3.33
N ASP A 3 -16.18 19.61 -2.10
CA ASP A 3 -15.65 18.88 -0.95
C ASP A 3 -16.87 18.29 -0.22
N ILE A 4 -16.96 16.96 -0.21
CA ILE A 4 -18.00 16.20 0.48
C ILE A 4 -17.47 15.85 1.86
N THR A 5 -18.20 16.20 2.91
CA THR A 5 -17.75 16.06 4.29
C THR A 5 -18.67 15.22 5.17
N GLU A 6 -19.92 15.04 4.74
CA GLU A 6 -20.94 14.33 5.52
C GLU A 6 -21.76 13.38 4.66
N THR A 7 -22.19 12.25 5.22
CA THR A 7 -23.20 11.37 4.61
C THR A 7 -24.52 12.10 4.49
N GLY A 8 -25.17 11.98 3.34
CA GLY A 8 -26.45 12.61 3.02
C GLY A 8 -26.31 13.96 2.31
N GLU A 9 -25.08 14.48 2.13
CA GLU A 9 -24.89 15.64 1.27
C GLU A 9 -25.37 15.35 -0.15
N THR A 10 -25.97 16.36 -0.79
CA THR A 10 -26.48 16.27 -2.17
C THR A 10 -25.92 17.40 -3.00
N HIS A 11 -25.38 17.07 -4.17
CA HIS A 11 -24.90 18.06 -5.14
C HIS A 11 -25.42 17.76 -6.53
N THR A 12 -25.67 18.82 -7.29
CA THR A 12 -25.97 18.70 -8.73
C THR A 12 -24.70 18.97 -9.52
N ILE A 13 -24.20 17.95 -10.21
CA ILE A 13 -22.99 18.01 -11.02
C ILE A 13 -23.39 17.76 -12.47
N ASP A 14 -23.13 18.72 -13.35
CA ASP A 14 -23.48 18.65 -14.78
C ASP A 14 -24.98 18.27 -15.02
N GLY A 15 -25.87 18.81 -14.19
CA GLY A 15 -27.31 18.56 -14.28
C GLY A 15 -27.77 17.21 -13.71
N VAL A 16 -26.87 16.45 -13.08
CA VAL A 16 -27.18 15.18 -12.40
C VAL A 16 -27.12 15.40 -10.89
N GLU A 17 -28.21 15.11 -10.19
CA GLU A 17 -28.24 15.09 -8.74
C GLU A 17 -27.58 13.81 -8.22
N ILE A 18 -26.69 13.97 -7.22
CA ILE A 18 -25.95 12.88 -6.57
C ILE A 18 -26.03 13.08 -5.07
N GLU A 19 -26.46 12.05 -4.35
CA GLU A 19 -26.42 11.95 -2.90
C GLU A 19 -25.22 11.10 -2.48
N PHE A 20 -24.46 11.54 -1.47
CA PHE A 20 -23.21 10.93 -1.08
C PHE A 20 -23.33 10.20 0.26
N GLN A 21 -22.68 9.03 0.36
CA GLN A 21 -22.40 8.36 1.62
C GLN A 21 -20.88 8.30 1.81
N MET A 22 -20.39 8.84 2.93
CA MET A 22 -18.97 8.74 3.29
C MET A 22 -18.64 7.34 3.78
N ALA A 23 -17.53 6.79 3.31
CA ALA A 23 -17.04 5.46 3.70
C ALA A 23 -15.51 5.46 3.99
N PRO A 24 -14.99 6.43 4.75
CA PRO A 24 -13.55 6.61 4.93
C PRO A 24 -12.88 5.40 5.62
N GLY A 25 -11.60 5.18 5.26
CA GLY A 25 -10.78 4.12 5.87
C GLY A 25 -11.13 2.71 5.39
N THR A 26 -11.93 2.59 4.35
CA THR A 26 -12.22 1.33 3.65
C THR A 26 -11.30 1.15 2.47
N GLU A 27 -11.77 1.03 1.21
CA GLU A 27 -10.88 0.87 0.06
C GLU A 27 -9.87 2.00 -0.04
N ALA A 28 -10.31 3.24 0.15
CA ALA A 28 -9.47 4.43 0.21
C ALA A 28 -9.67 5.20 1.52
N PRO A 29 -8.69 6.06 1.91
CA PRO A 29 -8.85 6.95 3.07
C PRO A 29 -10.07 7.87 2.97
N ALA A 30 -10.43 8.29 1.74
CA ALA A 30 -11.54 9.19 1.43
C ALA A 30 -12.59 8.50 0.55
N GLU A 31 -12.82 7.21 0.77
CA GLU A 31 -13.83 6.44 0.02
C GLU A 31 -15.24 6.98 0.26
N MET A 32 -16.07 6.93 -0.76
CA MET A 32 -17.49 7.31 -0.68
C MET A 32 -18.34 6.56 -1.71
N HIS A 33 -19.63 6.44 -1.42
CA HIS A 33 -20.62 5.88 -2.32
C HIS A 33 -21.48 6.99 -2.93
N PHE A 34 -22.07 6.73 -4.10
CA PHE A 34 -22.79 7.73 -4.90
C PHE A 34 -24.16 7.19 -5.25
N TYR A 35 -25.23 7.82 -4.75
CA TYR A 35 -26.58 7.49 -5.16
C TYR A 35 -27.10 8.51 -6.15
N PHE A 36 -27.68 8.02 -7.24
CA PHE A 36 -28.24 8.81 -8.34
C PHE A 36 -29.77 8.68 -8.33
N PRO A 37 -30.50 9.59 -7.66
CA PRO A 37 -31.95 9.45 -7.45
C PRO A 37 -32.74 9.30 -8.73
N ARG A 38 -32.42 10.10 -9.75
CA ARG A 38 -33.09 10.06 -11.07
C ARG A 38 -32.99 8.70 -11.76
N PHE A 39 -31.87 8.00 -11.55
CA PHE A 39 -31.59 6.71 -12.19
C PHE A 39 -31.87 5.52 -11.27
N ARG A 40 -32.22 5.79 -10.01
CA ARG A 40 -32.38 4.78 -8.97
C ARG A 40 -31.15 3.82 -8.93
N ALA A 41 -29.97 4.41 -9.06
CA ALA A 41 -28.70 3.71 -9.19
C ALA A 41 -27.77 4.07 -8.05
N LEU A 42 -27.14 3.05 -7.44
CA LEU A 42 -26.15 3.20 -6.38
C LEU A 42 -24.79 2.72 -6.85
N CYS A 43 -23.80 3.60 -6.85
CA CYS A 43 -22.40 3.27 -7.05
C CYS A 43 -21.74 3.00 -5.71
N MET A 44 -21.20 1.80 -5.51
CA MET A 44 -20.52 1.38 -4.29
C MET A 44 -19.00 1.56 -4.37
N ALA A 45 -18.52 2.35 -5.33
CA ALA A 45 -17.09 2.54 -5.60
C ALA A 45 -16.36 1.19 -5.67
N GLU A 46 -15.46 0.86 -4.73
CA GLU A 46 -14.87 -0.48 -4.64
C GLU A 46 -15.34 -1.28 -3.42
N ASN A 47 -16.22 -0.72 -2.59
CA ASN A 47 -16.66 -1.35 -1.34
C ASN A 47 -17.61 -2.54 -1.53
N ALA A 48 -18.23 -2.69 -2.69
CA ALA A 48 -19.01 -3.88 -3.04
C ALA A 48 -18.80 -4.20 -4.52
N THR A 49 -17.91 -5.14 -4.80
CA THR A 49 -17.59 -5.67 -6.12
C THR A 49 -17.87 -7.17 -6.17
N HIS A 50 -17.92 -7.78 -7.38
CA HIS A 50 -18.17 -9.22 -7.51
C HIS A 50 -16.92 -10.08 -7.23
N ASN A 51 -16.14 -9.70 -6.24
CA ASN A 51 -15.05 -10.49 -5.65
C ASN A 51 -14.78 -10.02 -4.22
N LEU A 52 -13.98 -10.80 -3.47
CA LEU A 52 -13.43 -10.39 -2.19
C LEU A 52 -12.28 -9.41 -2.44
N HIS A 53 -12.48 -8.17 -2.03
CA HIS A 53 -11.43 -7.15 -2.11
C HIS A 53 -10.39 -7.33 -0.99
N ASN A 54 -9.12 -7.01 -1.27
CA ASN A 54 -8.08 -7.07 -0.25
C ASN A 54 -8.24 -5.95 0.79
N LEU A 55 -7.86 -6.27 2.04
CA LEU A 55 -7.78 -5.31 3.15
C LEU A 55 -6.38 -4.68 3.30
N LEU A 56 -5.39 -5.19 2.60
CA LEU A 56 -4.03 -4.66 2.55
C LEU A 56 -3.51 -4.73 1.13
N THR A 57 -3.09 -3.59 0.60
CA THR A 57 -2.44 -3.55 -0.70
C THR A 57 -0.95 -3.83 -0.54
N LEU A 58 -0.42 -4.83 -1.25
CA LEU A 58 0.98 -5.28 -1.11
C LEU A 58 2.04 -4.29 -1.63
N ARG A 59 1.65 -3.19 -2.20
CA ARG A 59 2.54 -2.07 -2.60
C ARG A 59 2.78 -1.04 -1.49
N GLY A 60 2.33 -1.31 -0.28
CA GLY A 60 2.42 -0.40 0.87
C GLY A 60 1.21 0.53 0.97
N ALA A 61 0.40 0.28 2.00
CA ALA A 61 -0.73 1.11 2.40
C ALA A 61 -1.09 0.79 3.86
N LEU A 62 -1.85 1.67 4.51
CA LEU A 62 -2.45 1.33 5.78
C LEU A 62 -3.47 0.21 5.60
N VAL A 63 -3.53 -0.70 6.58
CA VAL A 63 -4.55 -1.76 6.56
C VAL A 63 -5.94 -1.15 6.67
N ARG A 64 -6.80 -1.47 5.72
CA ARG A 64 -8.19 -1.03 5.65
C ARG A 64 -9.00 -1.55 6.84
N ASP A 65 -10.06 -0.83 7.21
CA ASP A 65 -10.89 -1.19 8.36
C ASP A 65 -12.08 -2.09 7.94
N PRO A 66 -12.03 -3.41 8.15
CA PRO A 66 -13.11 -4.30 7.75
C PRO A 66 -14.39 -4.11 8.60
N ARG A 67 -14.24 -3.61 9.84
CA ARG A 67 -15.39 -3.35 10.67
C ARG A 67 -16.15 -2.10 10.22
N ALA A 68 -15.42 -1.02 9.93
CA ALA A 68 -16.01 0.17 9.34
C ALA A 68 -16.64 -0.16 7.96
N TRP A 69 -15.94 -0.96 7.15
CA TRP A 69 -16.42 -1.42 5.85
C TRP A 69 -17.78 -2.10 5.94
N SER A 70 -17.93 -3.07 6.84
CA SER A 70 -19.22 -3.75 7.06
C SER A 70 -20.30 -2.80 7.60
N GLY A 71 -19.91 -1.81 8.41
CA GLY A 71 -20.80 -0.75 8.90
C GLY A 71 -21.37 0.10 7.78
N TYR A 72 -20.52 0.55 6.85
CA TYR A 72 -20.97 1.36 5.71
C TYR A 72 -21.82 0.56 4.70
N LEU A 73 -21.57 -0.75 4.57
CA LEU A 73 -22.46 -1.60 3.78
C LEU A 73 -23.85 -1.74 4.43
N THR A 74 -23.91 -1.82 5.75
CA THR A 74 -25.19 -1.80 6.49
C THR A 74 -25.92 -0.47 6.27
N GLU A 75 -25.22 0.65 6.44
CA GLU A 75 -25.78 1.98 6.23
C GLU A 75 -26.26 2.16 4.77
N ALA A 76 -25.52 1.65 3.78
CA ALA A 76 -25.92 1.68 2.38
C ALA A 76 -27.21 0.90 2.12
N ILE A 77 -27.36 -0.28 2.73
CA ILE A 77 -28.59 -1.09 2.63
C ILE A 77 -29.75 -0.32 3.25
N ASP A 78 -29.61 0.19 4.46
CA ASP A 78 -30.66 0.88 5.21
C ASP A 78 -31.10 2.18 4.52
N THR A 79 -30.15 2.92 3.94
CA THR A 79 -30.39 4.23 3.34
C THR A 79 -30.91 4.14 1.91
N PHE A 80 -30.36 3.22 1.09
CA PHE A 80 -30.55 3.26 -0.37
C PHE A 80 -31.32 2.07 -0.94
N ALA A 81 -31.32 0.87 -0.31
CA ALA A 81 -31.82 -0.34 -0.95
C ALA A 81 -33.26 -0.25 -1.42
N ASP A 82 -34.14 0.42 -0.65
CA ASP A 82 -35.58 0.56 -0.99
C ASP A 82 -35.85 1.43 -2.21
N ARG A 83 -34.90 2.26 -2.58
CA ARG A 83 -35.02 3.22 -3.69
C ARG A 83 -34.04 2.95 -4.83
N THR A 84 -33.36 1.79 -4.81
CA THR A 84 -32.33 1.40 -5.78
C THR A 84 -32.80 0.27 -6.67
N ASP A 85 -32.67 0.43 -7.98
CA ASP A 85 -32.99 -0.59 -8.98
C ASP A 85 -31.72 -1.30 -9.50
N VAL A 86 -30.56 -0.62 -9.42
CA VAL A 86 -29.27 -1.15 -9.83
C VAL A 86 -28.15 -0.68 -8.91
N VAL A 87 -27.30 -1.63 -8.50
CA VAL A 87 -26.01 -1.36 -7.85
C VAL A 87 -24.89 -1.66 -8.84
N PHE A 88 -23.89 -0.78 -8.88
CA PHE A 88 -22.68 -0.94 -9.66
C PHE A 88 -21.45 -0.46 -8.88
N ALA A 89 -20.29 -0.82 -9.37
CA ALA A 89 -18.99 -0.50 -8.76
C ALA A 89 -17.99 -0.08 -9.83
N SER A 90 -16.79 0.29 -9.42
CA SER A 90 -15.69 0.62 -10.34
C SER A 90 -15.22 -0.60 -11.13
N HIS A 91 -15.50 -1.82 -10.64
CA HIS A 91 -15.12 -3.09 -11.24
C HIS A 91 -16.30 -4.04 -11.33
N HIS A 92 -16.23 -4.95 -12.31
CA HIS A 92 -17.22 -5.97 -12.60
C HIS A 92 -18.54 -5.42 -13.16
N TRP A 93 -19.56 -6.25 -13.19
CA TRP A 93 -20.88 -5.97 -13.76
C TRP A 93 -21.87 -5.47 -12.70
N PRO A 94 -22.93 -4.77 -13.10
CA PRO A 94 -23.96 -4.30 -12.19
C PRO A 94 -24.88 -5.43 -11.69
N THR A 95 -25.49 -5.22 -10.52
CA THR A 95 -26.53 -6.07 -9.95
C THR A 95 -27.88 -5.35 -10.03
N TRP A 96 -28.88 -6.01 -10.62
CA TRP A 96 -30.22 -5.47 -10.85
C TRP A 96 -31.27 -6.15 -9.97
N GLY A 97 -32.21 -5.35 -9.48
CA GLY A 97 -33.36 -5.81 -8.72
C GLY A 97 -33.10 -5.82 -7.21
N ARG A 98 -34.06 -5.24 -6.47
CA ARG A 98 -33.93 -4.96 -5.04
C ARG A 98 -33.50 -6.17 -4.20
N GLU A 99 -34.16 -7.31 -4.38
CA GLU A 99 -33.87 -8.52 -3.60
C GLU A 99 -32.41 -8.99 -3.81
N LYS A 100 -31.94 -9.00 -5.06
CA LYS A 100 -30.56 -9.37 -5.40
C LYS A 100 -29.54 -8.35 -4.89
N ILE A 101 -29.89 -7.06 -4.90
CA ILE A 101 -29.06 -5.98 -4.37
C ILE A 101 -28.87 -6.15 -2.87
N VAL A 102 -29.97 -6.35 -2.14
CA VAL A 102 -29.93 -6.56 -0.68
C VAL A 102 -29.15 -7.83 -0.34
N GLU A 103 -29.35 -8.91 -1.07
CA GLU A 103 -28.59 -10.15 -0.87
C GLU A 103 -27.10 -9.93 -1.12
N PHE A 104 -26.73 -9.31 -2.26
CA PHE A 104 -25.35 -9.00 -2.63
C PHE A 104 -24.64 -8.15 -1.57
N LEU A 105 -25.22 -7.01 -1.21
CA LEU A 105 -24.64 -6.11 -0.22
C LEU A 105 -24.58 -6.75 1.18
N SER A 106 -25.59 -7.54 1.56
CA SER A 106 -25.60 -8.26 2.83
C SER A 106 -24.49 -9.32 2.90
N GLN A 107 -24.27 -10.08 1.84
CA GLN A 107 -23.21 -11.10 1.81
C GLN A 107 -21.81 -10.46 1.80
N GLN A 108 -21.61 -9.34 1.13
CA GLN A 108 -20.38 -8.55 1.19
C GLN A 108 -20.15 -8.02 2.63
N ARG A 109 -21.15 -7.45 3.26
CA ARG A 109 -21.13 -7.00 4.65
C ARG A 109 -20.75 -8.13 5.60
N ASP A 110 -21.46 -9.25 5.48
CA ASP A 110 -21.28 -10.41 6.35
C ASP A 110 -19.88 -11.01 6.19
N MET A 111 -19.34 -11.00 4.95
CA MET A 111 -17.98 -11.47 4.68
C MET A 111 -16.92 -10.65 5.44
N TYR A 112 -16.96 -9.31 5.34
CA TYR A 112 -16.00 -8.47 6.05
C TYR A 112 -16.18 -8.53 7.58
N SER A 113 -17.42 -8.55 8.07
CA SER A 113 -17.70 -8.76 9.48
C SER A 113 -17.17 -10.11 9.99
N TYR A 114 -17.43 -11.17 9.25
CA TYR A 114 -16.99 -12.51 9.64
C TYR A 114 -15.47 -12.63 9.66
N LEU A 115 -14.81 -12.13 8.62
CA LEU A 115 -13.34 -12.09 8.57
C LEU A 115 -12.75 -11.34 9.76
N HIS A 116 -13.29 -10.18 10.07
CA HIS A 116 -12.86 -9.37 11.21
C HIS A 116 -13.08 -10.10 12.56
N ASP A 117 -14.33 -10.48 12.82
CA ASP A 117 -14.70 -10.97 14.15
C ASP A 117 -14.07 -12.33 14.46
N GLN A 118 -13.99 -13.23 13.49
CA GLN A 118 -13.37 -14.54 13.69
C GLN A 118 -11.85 -14.45 13.77
N THR A 119 -11.22 -13.54 13.04
CA THR A 119 -9.77 -13.28 13.20
C THR A 119 -9.48 -12.79 14.62
N LEU A 120 -10.23 -11.82 15.13
CA LEU A 120 -10.04 -11.31 16.49
C LEU A 120 -10.37 -12.37 17.55
N ARG A 121 -11.40 -13.17 17.34
CA ARG A 121 -11.74 -14.26 18.25
C ARG A 121 -10.58 -15.25 18.42
N LEU A 122 -9.94 -15.64 17.30
CA LEU A 122 -8.80 -16.56 17.32
C LEU A 122 -7.52 -15.89 17.82
N LEU A 123 -7.27 -14.63 17.46
CA LEU A 123 -6.19 -13.82 17.99
C LEU A 123 -6.27 -13.74 19.53
N ASN A 124 -7.45 -13.52 20.09
CA ASN A 124 -7.67 -13.51 21.54
C ASN A 124 -7.49 -14.88 22.21
N GLN A 125 -7.37 -15.95 21.44
CA GLN A 125 -6.98 -17.30 21.90
C GLN A 125 -5.48 -17.56 21.76
N GLY A 126 -4.70 -16.57 21.28
CA GLY A 126 -3.25 -16.65 21.16
C GLY A 126 -2.73 -17.20 19.83
N TYR A 127 -3.59 -17.40 18.84
CA TYR A 127 -3.14 -17.82 17.50
C TYR A 127 -2.50 -16.66 16.73
N THR A 128 -1.44 -16.97 16.00
CA THR A 128 -0.77 -16.03 15.09
C THR A 128 -1.57 -15.82 13.79
N GLY A 129 -1.27 -14.75 13.06
CA GLY A 129 -1.96 -14.48 11.79
C GLY A 129 -1.80 -15.58 10.75
N VAL A 130 -0.67 -16.29 10.75
CA VAL A 130 -0.44 -17.42 9.85
C VAL A 130 -1.29 -18.63 10.26
N GLU A 131 -1.32 -18.98 11.52
CA GLU A 131 -2.14 -20.09 12.06
C GLU A 131 -3.63 -19.83 11.84
N ILE A 132 -4.09 -18.62 12.12
CA ILE A 132 -5.49 -18.24 11.86
C ILE A 132 -5.83 -18.42 10.39
N ALA A 133 -4.96 -17.96 9.48
CA ALA A 133 -5.21 -18.04 8.04
C ALA A 133 -5.32 -19.51 7.53
N GLU A 134 -4.58 -20.44 8.13
CA GLU A 134 -4.63 -21.86 7.79
C GLU A 134 -5.89 -22.57 8.31
N MET A 135 -6.37 -22.19 9.50
CA MET A 135 -7.54 -22.83 10.14
C MET A 135 -8.88 -22.15 9.78
N PHE A 136 -8.84 -21.02 9.09
CA PHE A 136 -10.02 -20.20 8.85
C PHE A 136 -11.03 -20.90 7.92
N GLN A 137 -12.28 -20.98 8.37
CA GLN A 137 -13.36 -21.58 7.57
C GLN A 137 -14.49 -20.56 7.39
N LEU A 138 -14.97 -20.44 6.15
CA LEU A 138 -16.12 -19.59 5.83
C LEU A 138 -17.44 -20.32 6.09
N PRO A 139 -18.49 -19.59 6.48
CA PRO A 139 -19.84 -20.13 6.49
C PRO A 139 -20.23 -20.65 5.09
N PRO A 140 -20.93 -21.78 4.98
CA PRO A 140 -21.27 -22.36 3.67
C PRO A 140 -22.02 -21.41 2.73
N ALA A 141 -22.80 -20.46 3.24
CA ALA A 141 -23.50 -19.46 2.44
C ALA A 141 -22.51 -18.49 1.77
N LEU A 142 -21.54 -18.01 2.54
CA LEU A 142 -20.50 -17.12 2.00
C LEU A 142 -19.52 -17.87 1.08
N GLN A 143 -19.22 -19.13 1.40
CA GLN A 143 -18.35 -19.95 0.55
C GLN A 143 -18.96 -20.23 -0.83
N ARG A 144 -20.30 -20.30 -0.94
CA ARG A 144 -20.99 -20.52 -2.22
C ARG A 144 -21.27 -19.25 -3.02
N ALA A 145 -21.29 -18.10 -2.37
CA ALA A 145 -21.57 -16.84 -3.05
C ALA A 145 -20.39 -16.45 -3.95
N TRP A 146 -20.66 -16.24 -5.24
CA TRP A 146 -19.61 -15.92 -6.22
C TRP A 146 -18.80 -14.68 -5.84
N HIS A 147 -19.46 -13.63 -5.38
CA HIS A 147 -18.86 -12.33 -5.08
C HIS A 147 -18.09 -12.27 -3.75
N THR A 148 -18.01 -13.37 -3.02
CA THR A 148 -17.17 -13.50 -1.82
C THR A 148 -15.91 -14.34 -2.06
N HIS A 149 -15.72 -14.84 -3.30
CA HIS A 149 -14.51 -15.55 -3.69
C HIS A 149 -13.33 -14.59 -3.89
N GLY A 150 -12.12 -15.12 -3.69
CA GLY A 150 -10.90 -14.38 -3.90
C GLY A 150 -10.61 -14.16 -5.39
N TYR A 151 -10.07 -13.01 -5.68
CA TYR A 151 -9.45 -12.64 -6.94
C TYR A 151 -8.48 -11.48 -6.72
N TYR A 152 -8.96 -10.38 -6.13
CA TYR A 152 -8.14 -9.21 -5.76
C TYR A 152 -7.75 -9.23 -4.28
N GLY A 153 -8.24 -10.18 -3.54
CA GLY A 153 -7.90 -10.59 -2.19
C GLY A 153 -8.06 -12.08 -2.04
N SER A 154 -7.90 -12.60 -0.85
CA SER A 154 -8.26 -13.96 -0.43
C SER A 154 -8.51 -13.99 1.06
N VAL A 155 -9.14 -15.06 1.56
CA VAL A 155 -9.35 -15.24 3.00
C VAL A 155 -8.03 -15.19 3.75
N SER A 156 -7.02 -15.96 3.29
CA SER A 156 -5.69 -15.98 3.92
C SER A 156 -5.01 -14.61 3.93
N HIS A 157 -5.13 -13.85 2.84
CA HIS A 157 -4.59 -12.50 2.74
C HIS A 157 -5.26 -11.55 3.75
N ASN A 158 -6.60 -11.54 3.76
CA ASN A 158 -7.36 -10.62 4.58
C ASN A 158 -7.26 -10.93 6.08
N VAL A 159 -7.20 -12.21 6.46
CA VAL A 159 -6.94 -12.62 7.85
C VAL A 159 -5.59 -12.08 8.35
N LYS A 160 -4.52 -12.25 7.56
CA LYS A 160 -3.20 -11.71 7.89
C LYS A 160 -3.20 -10.18 7.95
N ALA A 161 -3.94 -9.52 7.07
CA ALA A 161 -4.10 -8.08 7.08
C ALA A 161 -4.83 -7.59 8.34
N ILE A 162 -5.91 -8.26 8.76
CA ILE A 162 -6.63 -7.95 9.99
C ILE A 162 -5.73 -8.17 11.21
N TYR A 163 -5.00 -9.28 11.26
CA TYR A 163 -4.04 -9.54 12.32
C TYR A 163 -3.02 -8.39 12.43
N GLN A 164 -2.41 -7.99 11.30
CA GLN A 164 -1.46 -6.89 11.24
C GLN A 164 -2.06 -5.57 11.72
N ARG A 165 -3.33 -5.29 11.43
CA ARG A 165 -4.01 -4.07 11.88
C ARG A 165 -4.03 -3.94 13.40
N TYR A 166 -4.17 -5.05 14.13
CA TYR A 166 -4.30 -5.06 15.60
C TYR A 166 -2.99 -5.37 16.32
N MET A 167 -2.15 -6.24 15.78
CA MET A 167 -0.91 -6.70 16.42
C MET A 167 0.36 -6.05 15.84
N GLY A 168 0.27 -5.49 14.64
CA GLY A 168 1.46 -5.03 13.93
C GLY A 168 2.32 -6.17 13.41
N TRP A 169 3.64 -5.97 13.39
CA TRP A 169 4.61 -6.94 12.85
C TRP A 169 4.93 -8.08 13.82
N PHE A 170 4.69 -7.91 15.12
CA PHE A 170 5.10 -8.86 16.15
C PHE A 170 3.99 -9.86 16.45
N ASP A 171 4.31 -11.14 16.36
CA ASP A 171 3.39 -12.26 16.53
C ASP A 171 3.25 -12.75 17.99
N GLY A 172 3.97 -12.12 18.95
CA GLY A 172 4.00 -12.50 20.36
C GLY A 172 5.10 -13.50 20.72
N ASN A 173 5.76 -14.13 19.77
CA ASN A 173 6.85 -15.08 20.04
C ASN A 173 8.18 -14.34 20.24
N PRO A 174 8.79 -14.37 21.45
CA PRO A 174 10.03 -13.64 21.70
C PRO A 174 11.21 -14.11 20.83
N GLY A 175 11.17 -15.31 20.28
CA GLY A 175 12.20 -15.79 19.33
C GLY A 175 12.26 -15.00 18.02
N TRP A 176 11.15 -14.34 17.65
CA TRP A 176 11.06 -13.50 16.45
C TRP A 176 11.14 -12.00 16.74
N LEU A 177 11.39 -11.62 18.01
CA LEU A 177 11.49 -10.21 18.37
C LEU A 177 12.77 -9.54 17.80
N TRP A 178 13.87 -10.30 17.70
CA TRP A 178 15.14 -9.81 17.18
C TRP A 178 15.82 -10.82 16.26
N PRO A 179 15.23 -11.13 15.11
CA PRO A 179 15.84 -12.05 14.14
C PRO A 179 17.05 -11.38 13.46
N HIS A 180 17.96 -12.20 12.92
CA HIS A 180 18.96 -11.68 12.00
C HIS A 180 18.31 -11.17 10.71
N PRO A 181 18.89 -10.14 10.05
CA PRO A 181 18.51 -9.78 8.69
C PRO A 181 18.68 -10.98 7.72
N PRO A 182 17.89 -11.06 6.63
CA PRO A 182 17.91 -12.19 5.71
C PRO A 182 19.30 -12.58 5.20
N GLU A 183 20.12 -11.62 4.77
CA GLU A 183 21.49 -11.84 4.30
C GLU A 183 22.42 -12.44 5.37
N ALA A 184 22.20 -12.12 6.65
CA ALA A 184 22.96 -12.68 7.75
C ALA A 184 22.38 -14.03 8.22
N LEU A 185 21.07 -14.26 8.04
CA LEU A 185 20.36 -15.45 8.48
C LEU A 185 20.57 -16.63 7.51
N ALA A 186 20.47 -16.36 6.22
CA ALA A 186 20.45 -17.38 5.18
C ALA A 186 21.72 -18.28 5.18
N PRO A 187 22.96 -17.76 5.24
CA PRO A 187 24.15 -18.61 5.31
C PRO A 187 24.14 -19.54 6.52
N ARG A 188 23.58 -19.09 7.67
CA ARG A 188 23.50 -19.91 8.88
C ARG A 188 22.56 -21.09 8.70
N TYR A 189 21.43 -20.89 8.02
CA TYR A 189 20.50 -21.98 7.69
C TYR A 189 21.14 -22.95 6.70
N VAL A 190 21.78 -22.43 5.66
CA VAL A 190 22.47 -23.27 4.65
C VAL A 190 23.56 -24.14 5.30
N ASP A 191 24.41 -23.56 6.13
CA ASP A 191 25.45 -24.28 6.85
C ASP A 191 24.87 -25.34 7.81
N ALA A 192 23.84 -24.99 8.58
CA ALA A 192 23.19 -25.90 9.52
C ALA A 192 22.49 -27.08 8.83
N LEU A 193 22.03 -26.91 7.60
CA LEU A 193 21.42 -27.95 6.78
C LEU A 193 22.43 -28.81 6.01
N GLY A 194 23.72 -28.50 6.07
CA GLY A 194 24.79 -29.30 5.45
C GLY A 194 25.30 -28.72 4.12
N GLY A 195 25.10 -27.46 3.88
CA GLY A 195 25.58 -26.72 2.71
C GLY A 195 24.55 -26.59 1.59
N ILE A 196 24.88 -25.76 0.60
CA ILE A 196 23.92 -25.36 -0.44
C ILE A 196 23.46 -26.55 -1.30
N ASP A 197 24.35 -27.50 -1.61
CA ASP A 197 24.00 -28.70 -2.38
C ASP A 197 22.93 -29.53 -1.67
N ARG A 198 23.05 -29.70 -0.34
CA ARG A 198 22.04 -30.42 0.44
C ARG A 198 20.72 -29.66 0.53
N VAL A 199 20.76 -28.35 0.64
CA VAL A 199 19.55 -27.52 0.60
C VAL A 199 18.84 -27.68 -0.74
N LEU A 200 19.56 -27.70 -1.85
CA LEU A 200 18.97 -27.90 -3.18
C LEU A 200 18.36 -29.30 -3.34
N GLU A 201 19.01 -30.35 -2.81
CA GLU A 201 18.41 -31.69 -2.79
C GLU A 201 17.09 -31.72 -2.04
N LEU A 202 17.05 -31.16 -0.82
CA LEU A 202 15.84 -31.07 0.00
C LEU A 202 14.74 -30.24 -0.69
N ALA A 203 15.12 -29.13 -1.32
CA ALA A 203 14.17 -28.29 -2.06
C ALA A 203 13.60 -29.02 -3.28
N ARG A 204 14.43 -29.81 -3.99
CA ARG A 204 13.96 -30.64 -5.12
C ARG A 204 13.02 -31.72 -4.64
N GLU A 205 13.35 -32.44 -3.56
CA GLU A 205 12.44 -33.42 -2.93
C GLU A 205 11.08 -32.80 -2.58
N ALA A 206 11.06 -31.59 -1.97
CA ALA A 206 9.84 -30.86 -1.63
C ALA A 206 9.07 -30.44 -2.90
N PHE A 207 9.76 -29.93 -3.91
CA PHE A 207 9.16 -29.53 -5.19
C PHE A 207 8.48 -30.72 -5.87
N ASP A 208 9.16 -31.84 -5.97
CA ASP A 208 8.66 -33.07 -6.62
C ASP A 208 7.48 -33.67 -5.84
N ALA A 209 7.42 -33.46 -4.52
CA ALA A 209 6.28 -33.81 -3.66
C ALA A 209 5.10 -32.83 -3.74
N GLY A 210 5.26 -31.70 -4.42
CA GLY A 210 4.24 -30.64 -4.51
C GLY A 210 4.19 -29.72 -3.28
N ASP A 211 5.15 -29.83 -2.34
CA ASP A 211 5.27 -28.92 -1.20
C ASP A 211 6.06 -27.65 -1.61
N PHE A 212 5.47 -26.87 -2.49
CA PHE A 212 6.09 -25.66 -3.02
C PHE A 212 6.33 -24.59 -1.96
N ARG A 213 5.59 -24.59 -0.87
CA ARG A 213 5.81 -23.64 0.23
C ARG A 213 7.10 -23.94 0.97
N TRP A 214 7.35 -25.21 1.24
CA TRP A 214 8.60 -25.64 1.87
C TRP A 214 9.78 -25.50 0.92
N ALA A 215 9.62 -25.87 -0.35
CA ALA A 215 10.65 -25.66 -1.38
C ALA A 215 11.03 -24.17 -1.47
N ALA A 216 10.06 -23.27 -1.50
CA ALA A 216 10.31 -21.83 -1.52
C ALA A 216 11.10 -21.35 -0.29
N THR A 217 10.77 -21.84 0.91
CA THR A 217 11.50 -21.48 2.14
C THR A 217 12.97 -21.89 2.07
N LEU A 218 13.26 -23.11 1.61
CA LEU A 218 14.62 -23.59 1.46
C LEU A 218 15.41 -22.80 0.42
N LEU A 219 14.78 -22.51 -0.71
CA LEU A 219 15.41 -21.83 -1.84
C LEU A 219 15.60 -20.32 -1.58
N ASP A 220 14.74 -19.69 -0.81
CA ASP A 220 14.95 -18.34 -0.32
C ASP A 220 16.28 -18.26 0.45
N HIS A 221 16.51 -19.15 1.41
CA HIS A 221 17.77 -19.21 2.13
C HIS A 221 18.95 -19.54 1.21
N ALA A 222 18.79 -20.41 0.21
CA ALA A 222 19.88 -20.74 -0.72
C ALA A 222 20.27 -19.51 -1.55
N VAL A 223 19.30 -18.77 -2.10
CA VAL A 223 19.55 -17.59 -2.94
C VAL A 223 20.09 -16.41 -2.12
N PHE A 224 19.62 -16.21 -0.89
CA PHE A 224 20.17 -15.18 0.00
C PHE A 224 21.54 -15.54 0.56
N ALA A 225 21.94 -16.82 0.57
CA ALA A 225 23.30 -17.24 0.93
C ALA A 225 24.28 -17.13 -0.25
N ASP A 226 23.82 -17.40 -1.47
CA ASP A 226 24.58 -17.28 -2.72
C ASP A 226 23.65 -16.86 -3.86
N SER A 227 23.56 -15.57 -4.08
CA SER A 227 22.68 -14.98 -5.08
C SER A 227 23.04 -15.30 -6.53
N GLU A 228 24.28 -15.75 -6.79
CA GLU A 228 24.76 -16.14 -8.12
C GLU A 228 24.59 -17.62 -8.42
N HIS A 229 24.12 -18.43 -7.46
CA HIS A 229 23.98 -19.87 -7.62
C HIS A 229 22.88 -20.24 -8.63
N ALA A 230 23.25 -20.52 -9.88
CA ALA A 230 22.31 -20.69 -11.00
C ALA A 230 21.23 -21.76 -10.76
N ALA A 231 21.60 -22.92 -10.15
CA ALA A 231 20.65 -23.99 -9.89
C ALA A 231 19.63 -23.61 -8.79
N ALA A 232 20.05 -22.84 -7.76
CA ALA A 232 19.14 -22.33 -6.72
C ALA A 232 18.15 -21.35 -7.32
N ARG A 233 18.63 -20.38 -8.10
CA ARG A 233 17.79 -19.39 -8.80
C ARG A 233 16.77 -20.06 -9.72
N GLY A 234 17.22 -21.03 -10.55
CA GLY A 234 16.33 -21.73 -11.48
C GLY A 234 15.21 -22.50 -10.77
N LEU A 235 15.57 -23.30 -9.75
CA LEU A 235 14.58 -24.05 -9.00
C LEU A 235 13.64 -23.15 -8.19
N TYR A 236 14.15 -22.01 -7.66
CA TYR A 236 13.31 -21.04 -6.95
C TYR A 236 12.32 -20.38 -7.89
N ALA A 237 12.75 -19.99 -9.09
CA ALA A 237 11.85 -19.43 -10.10
C ALA A 237 10.73 -20.42 -10.47
N ASP A 238 11.07 -21.70 -10.73
CA ASP A 238 10.08 -22.74 -11.01
C ASP A 238 9.11 -22.95 -9.84
N THR A 239 9.61 -22.89 -8.60
CA THR A 239 8.80 -23.03 -7.38
C THR A 239 7.81 -21.85 -7.23
N LEU A 240 8.29 -20.62 -7.46
CA LEU A 240 7.43 -19.44 -7.40
C LEU A 240 6.34 -19.48 -8.48
N GLU A 241 6.63 -20.01 -9.68
CA GLU A 241 5.59 -20.21 -10.70
C GLU A 241 4.52 -21.20 -10.27
N GLN A 242 4.89 -22.31 -9.61
CA GLN A 242 3.91 -23.26 -9.09
C GLN A 242 3.01 -22.61 -8.02
N LEU A 243 3.59 -21.82 -7.12
CA LEU A 243 2.84 -21.03 -6.14
C LEU A 243 1.93 -19.99 -6.81
N ALA A 244 2.39 -19.39 -7.91
CA ALA A 244 1.59 -18.43 -8.69
C ALA A 244 0.37 -19.09 -9.31
N TYR A 245 0.54 -20.26 -9.92
CA TYR A 245 -0.58 -20.99 -10.57
C TYR A 245 -1.62 -21.49 -9.57
N GLY A 246 -1.22 -21.77 -8.32
CA GLY A 246 -2.13 -22.13 -7.24
C GLY A 246 -2.74 -20.94 -6.48
N ALA A 247 -2.31 -19.70 -6.74
CA ALA A 247 -2.76 -18.54 -5.98
C ALA A 247 -4.17 -18.09 -6.41
N GLU A 248 -5.14 -18.13 -5.49
CA GLU A 248 -6.47 -17.56 -5.66
C GLU A 248 -6.40 -16.03 -5.85
N CYS A 249 -5.54 -15.36 -5.08
CA CYS A 249 -5.35 -13.92 -5.11
C CYS A 249 -4.41 -13.52 -6.27
N ALA A 250 -4.93 -12.74 -7.23
CA ALA A 250 -4.16 -12.29 -8.38
C ALA A 250 -2.95 -11.41 -8.01
N THR A 251 -3.03 -10.67 -6.91
CA THR A 251 -1.89 -9.89 -6.42
C THR A 251 -0.76 -10.80 -5.92
N TRP A 252 -1.08 -11.90 -5.22
CA TRP A 252 -0.08 -12.89 -4.84
C TRP A 252 0.55 -13.55 -6.06
N ARG A 253 -0.29 -13.99 -7.01
CA ARG A 253 0.18 -14.56 -8.27
C ARG A 253 1.18 -13.64 -8.97
N ASN A 254 0.88 -12.34 -9.04
CA ASN A 254 1.75 -11.38 -9.69
C ASN A 254 3.08 -11.22 -8.94
N PHE A 255 3.08 -11.20 -7.61
CA PHE A 255 4.33 -11.18 -6.83
C PHE A 255 5.17 -12.42 -7.07
N PHE A 256 4.58 -13.62 -7.04
CA PHE A 256 5.31 -14.85 -7.34
C PHE A 256 5.90 -14.85 -8.76
N LEU A 257 5.12 -14.44 -9.77
CA LEU A 257 5.60 -14.37 -11.15
C LEU A 257 6.69 -13.29 -11.33
N THR A 258 6.57 -12.16 -10.67
CA THR A 258 7.59 -11.10 -10.72
C THR A 258 8.89 -11.60 -10.08
N GLY A 259 8.81 -12.28 -8.93
CA GLY A 259 9.99 -12.91 -8.31
C GLY A 259 10.64 -13.98 -9.20
N ALA A 260 9.82 -14.81 -9.86
CA ALA A 260 10.35 -15.80 -10.80
C ALA A 260 11.07 -15.15 -12.00
N ALA A 261 10.51 -14.07 -12.53
CA ALA A 261 11.15 -13.30 -13.61
C ALA A 261 12.47 -12.65 -13.15
N GLU A 262 12.51 -12.04 -11.95
CA GLU A 262 13.73 -11.48 -11.37
C GLU A 262 14.84 -12.52 -11.24
N LEU A 263 14.50 -13.73 -10.77
CA LEU A 263 15.48 -14.81 -10.62
C LEU A 263 16.06 -15.27 -11.95
N ARG A 264 15.30 -15.24 -13.05
CA ARG A 264 15.75 -15.68 -14.38
C ARG A 264 16.48 -14.59 -15.16
N ASP A 265 15.90 -13.41 -15.18
CA ASP A 265 16.26 -12.35 -16.11
C ASP A 265 16.92 -11.15 -15.40
N GLY A 266 16.99 -11.17 -14.08
CA GLY A 266 17.37 -10.02 -13.25
C GLY A 266 16.20 -9.05 -13.05
N ASN A 267 16.43 -8.07 -12.20
CA ASN A 267 15.42 -7.05 -11.92
C ASN A 267 15.25 -6.13 -13.15
N PRO A 268 14.09 -6.08 -13.81
CA PRO A 268 13.86 -5.22 -14.98
C PRO A 268 13.83 -3.73 -14.62
N GLY A 269 13.96 -3.40 -13.32
CA GLY A 269 13.60 -2.09 -12.80
C GLY A 269 12.09 -1.89 -12.88
N SER A 270 11.50 -1.18 -11.94
CA SER A 270 10.18 -0.66 -12.21
C SER A 270 10.35 0.36 -13.34
N SER A 271 9.51 0.29 -14.36
CA SER A 271 9.27 1.43 -15.23
C SER A 271 8.59 2.52 -14.39
N GLY A 272 9.25 2.84 -13.25
CA GLY A 272 8.74 3.72 -12.21
C GLY A 272 8.23 4.96 -12.92
N GLN A 273 6.95 4.99 -13.16
CA GLN A 273 6.32 6.24 -13.55
C GLN A 273 6.57 7.16 -12.37
N VAL A 274 7.61 7.99 -12.49
CA VAL A 274 7.67 9.22 -11.70
C VAL A 274 6.26 9.80 -11.82
N PRO A 275 5.55 9.99 -10.72
CA PRO A 275 4.19 10.50 -10.79
C PRO A 275 4.17 11.68 -11.74
N ALA A 276 3.20 11.69 -12.69
CA ALA A 276 3.16 12.71 -13.73
C ALA A 276 3.27 14.11 -13.10
N PRO A 277 3.89 15.08 -13.77
CA PRO A 277 3.99 16.47 -13.26
C PRO A 277 2.63 17.02 -12.79
N THR A 278 1.54 16.55 -13.40
CA THR A 278 0.17 16.86 -13.02
C THR A 278 -0.21 16.36 -11.61
N PHE A 279 0.37 15.25 -11.14
CA PHE A 279 0.17 14.77 -9.77
C PHE A 279 0.80 15.74 -8.77
N PHE A 280 2.05 16.10 -8.96
CA PHE A 280 2.74 17.05 -8.09
C PHE A 280 2.10 18.43 -8.08
N ALA A 281 1.50 18.85 -9.19
CA ALA A 281 0.74 20.10 -9.26
C ALA A 281 -0.49 20.12 -8.33
N GLN A 282 -1.02 18.97 -7.95
CA GLN A 282 -2.15 18.86 -7.02
C GLN A 282 -1.72 18.85 -5.55
N LEU A 283 -0.47 18.54 -5.24
CA LEU A 283 0.01 18.52 -3.86
C LEU A 283 -0.01 19.93 -3.26
N THR A 284 -0.33 20.00 -1.98
CA THR A 284 -0.12 21.22 -1.20
C THR A 284 1.36 21.42 -0.90
N PRO A 285 1.83 22.62 -0.55
CA PRO A 285 3.21 22.83 -0.10
C PRO A 285 3.57 21.94 1.09
N ASP A 286 2.67 21.74 2.06
CA ASP A 286 2.88 20.84 3.20
C ASP A 286 3.20 19.41 2.71
N GLN A 287 2.40 18.86 1.80
CA GLN A 287 2.62 17.53 1.25
C GLN A 287 3.94 17.41 0.46
N ILE A 288 4.36 18.48 -0.23
CA ILE A 288 5.66 18.50 -0.91
C ILE A 288 6.79 18.45 0.13
N PHE A 289 6.68 19.21 1.20
CA PHE A 289 7.69 19.19 2.27
C PHE A 289 7.72 17.87 3.04
N ASP A 290 6.56 17.20 3.20
CA ASP A 290 6.51 15.84 3.75
C ASP A 290 7.27 14.84 2.86
N VAL A 291 7.11 14.93 1.53
CA VAL A 291 7.88 14.11 0.59
C VAL A 291 9.38 14.43 0.67
N LEU A 292 9.76 15.69 0.79
CA LEU A 292 11.17 16.07 0.98
C LEU A 292 11.72 15.55 2.31
N ALA A 293 10.92 15.56 3.37
CA ALA A 293 11.34 15.09 4.70
C ALA A 293 11.70 13.60 4.70
N ILE A 294 10.92 12.77 4.02
CA ILE A 294 11.22 11.33 3.90
C ILE A 294 12.39 11.04 2.94
N SER A 295 12.80 12.01 2.14
CA SER A 295 13.95 11.88 1.22
C SER A 295 15.28 12.29 1.86
N ILE A 296 15.28 12.85 3.07
CA ILE A 296 16.53 13.24 3.76
C ILE A 296 17.35 11.99 4.11
N ASN A 297 18.59 11.98 3.64
CA ASN A 297 19.60 11.04 4.12
C ASN A 297 20.09 11.50 5.50
N GLY A 298 19.52 10.95 6.56
CA GLY A 298 19.80 11.32 7.94
C GLY A 298 21.29 11.31 8.26
N PRO A 299 22.06 10.21 8.02
CA PRO A 299 23.51 10.15 8.24
C PRO A 299 24.30 11.26 7.55
N ARG A 300 23.92 11.68 6.35
CA ARG A 300 24.60 12.78 5.63
C ARG A 300 24.20 14.17 6.15
N ALA A 301 23.11 14.24 6.89
CA ALA A 301 22.55 15.51 7.39
C ALA A 301 22.68 15.70 8.91
N TRP A 302 23.33 14.79 9.65
CA TRP A 302 23.40 14.86 11.13
C TRP A 302 23.98 16.14 11.67
N ASP A 303 25.04 16.66 11.02
CA ASP A 303 25.79 17.84 11.48
C ASP A 303 25.26 19.14 10.87
N LEU A 304 24.21 19.07 10.06
CA LEU A 304 23.61 20.26 9.45
C LEU A 304 22.66 20.96 10.43
N ASP A 305 22.72 22.28 10.44
CA ASP A 305 21.75 23.17 11.11
C ASP A 305 21.36 24.28 10.14
N LEU A 306 20.31 24.04 9.36
CA LEU A 306 19.88 24.91 8.28
C LEU A 306 18.47 25.42 8.54
N ALA A 307 18.21 26.67 8.22
CA ALA A 307 16.87 27.27 8.17
C ALA A 307 16.67 27.94 6.81
N ILE A 308 15.67 27.49 6.06
CA ILE A 308 15.35 28.04 4.74
C ILE A 308 13.88 28.49 4.76
N ASP A 309 13.64 29.71 4.36
CA ASP A 309 12.29 30.22 4.16
C ASP A 309 11.88 30.06 2.69
N PHE A 310 10.72 29.48 2.48
CA PHE A 310 10.12 29.33 1.17
C PHE A 310 8.90 30.24 1.05
N THR A 311 8.91 31.10 0.05
CA THR A 311 7.79 31.96 -0.31
C THR A 311 7.16 31.42 -1.60
N PHE A 312 5.93 30.94 -1.51
CA PHE A 312 5.15 30.54 -2.69
C PHE A 312 4.31 31.73 -3.13
N THR A 313 4.24 31.95 -4.44
CA THR A 313 3.39 33.01 -5.00
C THR A 313 1.99 32.48 -5.34
N GLU A 314 1.86 31.15 -5.57
CA GLU A 314 0.59 30.46 -5.80
C GLU A 314 0.61 29.07 -5.13
N PRO A 315 -0.10 28.88 -3.99
CA PRO A 315 -0.83 29.89 -3.18
C PRO A 315 0.15 30.85 -2.47
N ASP A 316 -0.29 32.06 -2.19
CA ASP A 316 0.49 33.05 -1.41
C ASP A 316 0.65 32.56 0.05
N VAL A 317 1.76 31.92 0.32
CA VAL A 317 2.07 31.32 1.62
C VAL A 317 3.57 31.18 1.85
N ASN A 318 3.96 31.44 3.08
CA ASN A 318 5.36 31.33 3.51
C ASN A 318 5.56 30.16 4.46
N TYR A 319 6.64 29.42 4.25
CA TYR A 319 7.06 28.29 5.08
C TYR A 319 8.50 28.47 5.54
N ARG A 320 8.79 28.01 6.74
CA ARG A 320 10.17 27.76 7.20
C ARG A 320 10.42 26.26 7.24
N LEU A 321 11.49 25.85 6.57
CA LEU A 321 12.09 24.54 6.70
C LEU A 321 13.29 24.66 7.66
N THR A 322 13.35 23.73 8.61
CA THR A 322 14.50 23.59 9.51
C THR A 322 15.02 22.16 9.38
N LEU A 323 16.28 22.03 8.95
CA LEU A 323 16.99 20.75 8.90
C LEU A 323 18.01 20.71 10.03
N ARG A 324 17.78 19.86 11.01
CA ARG A 324 18.66 19.70 12.17
C ARG A 324 18.61 18.26 12.67
N ASN A 325 19.75 17.74 13.12
CA ASN A 325 19.87 16.35 13.58
C ASN A 325 19.38 15.32 12.52
N GLY A 326 19.53 15.63 11.23
CA GLY A 326 19.03 14.79 10.14
C GLY A 326 17.51 14.81 9.94
N VAL A 327 16.78 15.70 10.62
CA VAL A 327 15.31 15.79 10.57
C VAL A 327 14.89 17.09 9.91
N LEU A 328 14.04 17.01 8.88
CA LEU A 328 13.41 18.17 8.24
C LEU A 328 12.05 18.44 8.86
N ILE A 329 11.87 19.63 9.40
CA ILE A 329 10.60 20.13 9.92
C ILE A 329 10.18 21.33 9.09
N HIS A 330 8.92 21.39 8.69
CA HIS A 330 8.32 22.53 8.02
C HIS A 330 7.18 23.12 8.83
N ARG A 331 6.98 24.42 8.70
CA ARG A 331 5.87 25.15 9.33
C ARG A 331 5.51 26.38 8.52
N LYS A 332 4.23 26.71 8.48
CA LYS A 332 3.78 28.00 7.94
C LYS A 332 4.30 29.14 8.80
N LEU A 333 4.77 30.22 8.15
CA LEU A 333 5.27 31.39 8.82
C LEU A 333 4.19 32.49 8.87
N PRO A 334 4.18 33.30 9.95
CA PRO A 334 3.47 34.58 9.94
C PRO A 334 4.15 35.54 8.95
N ALA A 335 3.48 36.63 8.62
CA ALA A 335 3.89 37.59 7.60
C ALA A 335 5.25 38.29 7.84
N ASP A 336 5.81 38.23 9.07
CA ASP A 336 7.11 38.80 9.42
C ASP A 336 8.00 37.77 10.17
N PRO A 337 8.76 36.93 9.44
CA PRO A 337 9.55 35.86 10.02
C PRO A 337 10.91 36.34 10.55
N ALA A 338 11.38 35.72 11.63
CA ALA A 338 12.78 35.85 12.08
C ALA A 338 13.74 35.36 11.00
N THR A 339 15.00 35.86 11.02
CA THR A 339 16.04 35.60 10.02
C THR A 339 16.28 34.10 9.73
N ALA A 340 16.20 33.70 8.45
CA ALA A 340 16.63 32.42 7.92
C ALA A 340 18.05 32.51 7.32
N ASN A 341 18.71 31.37 7.09
CA ASN A 341 20.00 31.35 6.40
C ASN A 341 19.82 31.68 4.90
N ALA A 342 18.71 31.32 4.31
CA ALA A 342 18.34 31.65 2.94
C ALA A 342 16.82 31.81 2.81
N THR A 343 16.40 32.60 1.83
CA THR A 343 15.00 32.71 1.41
C THR A 343 14.88 32.28 -0.06
N VAL A 344 13.95 31.43 -0.36
CA VAL A 344 13.69 30.91 -1.71
C VAL A 344 12.28 31.31 -2.14
N THR A 345 12.17 32.07 -3.22
CA THR A 345 10.88 32.36 -3.83
C THR A 345 10.57 31.32 -4.90
N VAL A 346 9.42 30.69 -4.81
CA VAL A 346 8.95 29.60 -5.68
C VAL A 346 7.71 30.08 -6.42
N GLY A 347 7.86 30.37 -7.71
CA GLY A 347 6.72 30.77 -8.57
C GLY A 347 5.78 29.60 -8.88
N ASP A 348 6.34 28.38 -8.99
CA ASP A 348 5.59 27.17 -9.26
C ASP A 348 6.10 26.02 -8.36
N LYS A 349 5.22 25.49 -7.52
CA LYS A 349 5.56 24.42 -6.56
C LYS A 349 6.06 23.12 -7.25
N VAL A 350 5.66 22.85 -8.50
CA VAL A 350 6.14 21.68 -9.28
C VAL A 350 7.66 21.76 -9.51
N ARG A 351 8.21 22.95 -9.60
CA ARG A 351 9.66 23.16 -9.78
C ARG A 351 10.46 22.79 -8.54
N LEU A 352 9.89 22.98 -7.35
CA LEU A 352 10.52 22.53 -6.10
C LEU A 352 10.68 21.00 -6.11
N VAL A 353 9.69 20.28 -6.59
CA VAL A 353 9.75 18.81 -6.73
C VAL A 353 10.78 18.42 -7.80
N ALA A 354 10.81 19.10 -8.94
CA ALA A 354 11.81 18.85 -9.98
C ALA A 354 13.23 19.08 -9.46
N ALA A 355 13.45 20.15 -8.68
CA ALA A 355 14.75 20.42 -8.05
C ALA A 355 15.13 19.32 -7.03
N ALA A 356 14.19 18.83 -6.24
CA ALA A 356 14.42 17.73 -5.31
C ALA A 356 14.75 16.42 -6.05
N LEU A 357 14.16 16.19 -7.23
CA LEU A 357 14.49 15.08 -8.11
C LEU A 357 15.79 15.29 -8.92
N GLY A 358 16.48 16.42 -8.71
CA GLY A 358 17.81 16.70 -9.28
C GLY A 358 17.82 17.58 -10.53
N ASP A 359 16.69 18.12 -10.94
CA ASP A 359 16.65 19.13 -12.02
C ASP A 359 16.81 20.54 -11.42
N ILE A 360 18.04 20.85 -11.02
CA ILE A 360 18.41 22.17 -10.48
C ILE A 360 18.55 23.24 -11.59
N SER A 361 18.48 22.85 -12.86
CA SER A 361 18.63 23.76 -14.00
C SER A 361 17.36 24.53 -14.35
N SER A 362 16.25 24.18 -13.72
CA SER A 362 14.95 24.79 -14.00
C SER A 362 14.92 26.26 -13.62
N PRO A 363 14.72 27.21 -14.53
CA PRO A 363 14.56 28.61 -14.21
C PRO A 363 13.27 28.83 -13.40
N GLY A 364 13.33 29.47 -12.25
CA GLY A 364 12.14 29.81 -11.46
C GLY A 364 12.29 29.74 -9.96
N PHE A 365 13.52 29.58 -9.48
CA PHE A 365 13.85 29.85 -8.10
C PHE A 365 14.62 31.16 -8.00
N GLU A 366 14.12 32.08 -7.22
CA GLU A 366 14.89 33.23 -6.79
C GLU A 366 15.40 32.95 -5.36
N VAL A 367 16.71 32.90 -5.19
CA VAL A 367 17.34 32.64 -3.90
C VAL A 367 17.97 33.92 -3.39
N PHE A 368 17.51 34.37 -2.23
CA PHE A 368 18.07 35.51 -1.48
C PHE A 368 18.85 34.98 -0.27
N GLY A 369 19.95 35.62 0.06
CA GLY A 369 20.84 35.17 1.12
C GLY A 369 21.88 34.15 0.62
N ASP A 370 22.26 33.22 1.48
CA ASP A 370 23.31 32.24 1.18
C ASP A 370 22.78 31.10 0.26
N ARG A 371 23.14 31.20 -1.01
CA ARG A 371 22.76 30.20 -2.01
C ARG A 371 23.33 28.80 -1.75
N THR A 372 24.43 28.71 -0.99
CA THR A 372 25.03 27.40 -0.70
C THR A 372 24.17 26.57 0.24
N VAL A 373 23.34 27.21 1.04
CA VAL A 373 22.38 26.53 1.94
C VAL A 373 21.41 25.69 1.20
N LEU A 374 20.80 26.21 0.11
CA LEU A 374 19.89 25.44 -0.73
C LEU A 374 20.61 24.27 -1.42
N GLN A 375 21.82 24.48 -1.92
CA GLN A 375 22.63 23.43 -2.53
C GLN A 375 22.98 22.34 -1.53
N THR A 376 23.37 22.71 -0.31
CA THR A 376 23.64 21.77 0.79
C THR A 376 22.39 20.97 1.14
N PHE A 377 21.24 21.62 1.27
CA PHE A 377 19.95 20.94 1.50
C PHE A 377 19.64 19.91 0.41
N LEU A 378 19.71 20.31 -0.85
CA LEU A 378 19.43 19.41 -1.98
C LEU A 378 20.43 18.25 -2.08
N SER A 379 21.68 18.46 -1.65
CA SER A 379 22.73 17.42 -1.70
C SER A 379 22.52 16.28 -0.73
N VAL A 380 21.68 16.43 0.28
CA VAL A 380 21.38 15.40 1.28
C VAL A 380 20.03 14.69 1.03
N LEU A 381 19.37 14.97 -0.09
CA LEU A 381 18.20 14.24 -0.52
C LEU A 381 18.61 12.98 -1.27
N ASP A 382 18.07 11.85 -0.86
CA ASP A 382 18.18 10.59 -1.60
C ASP A 382 17.03 10.46 -2.61
N ARG A 383 17.31 9.72 -3.67
CA ARG A 383 16.27 9.33 -4.63
C ARG A 383 15.79 7.93 -4.30
N PRO A 384 14.49 7.65 -4.45
CA PRO A 384 14.01 6.27 -4.36
C PRO A 384 14.73 5.39 -5.38
N ASP A 385 15.15 4.20 -4.95
CA ASP A 385 15.61 3.17 -5.86
C ASP A 385 14.39 2.49 -6.49
N SER A 386 14.26 2.61 -7.81
CA SER A 386 13.18 1.97 -8.56
C SER A 386 13.53 0.56 -9.04
N ALA A 387 14.73 0.10 -8.75
CA ALA A 387 15.27 -1.18 -9.21
C ALA A 387 15.72 -2.08 -8.03
N PHE A 388 15.13 -1.90 -6.84
CA PHE A 388 15.43 -2.79 -5.71
C PHE A 388 14.94 -4.21 -6.01
N ASN A 389 15.73 -5.18 -5.59
CA ASN A 389 15.38 -6.60 -5.72
C ASN A 389 14.31 -7.01 -4.70
N ILE A 390 13.52 -8.04 -5.03
CA ILE A 390 12.47 -8.57 -4.15
C ILE A 390 12.74 -10.02 -3.68
N VAL A 391 13.53 -10.78 -4.42
CA VAL A 391 13.85 -12.20 -4.12
C VAL A 391 15.35 -12.50 -4.06
N THR A 392 16.17 -11.47 -4.20
CA THR A 392 17.65 -11.57 -4.04
C THR A 392 18.12 -10.44 -3.13
N PRO A 393 19.32 -10.57 -2.52
CA PRO A 393 19.93 -9.49 -1.73
C PRO A 393 20.05 -8.18 -2.48
#